data_c2c815f717f907c5e804636833f3e98e
#
_entry.id   c2c815f717f907c5e804636833f3e98e
#
_cell.length_a   1.000
_cell.length_b   1.000
_cell.length_c   1.000
_cell.angle_alpha   90.00
_cell.angle_beta   90.00
_cell.angle_gamma   90.00
#
_symmetry.space_group_name_H-M   'P 1'
#
loop_
_entity.id
_entity.type
_entity.pdbx_description
1 polymer ?
#
loop_
_entity_poly.entity_id
_entity_poly.type
_entity_poly.pdbx_seq_one_letter_code
_entity_poly.pdbx_strand_id
1 'polypeptide(L)'
;MAKLKAICDESRIRILKLLAQRELCACDFIENLDLSQPTVSHHLKVLVDSNLIICEKRGKWCFYRINYSEFQELIREINILTGTRAENVKLCSKDCEGRRNNEC
;
A
#
# COMPACT_ATOMS: atom_id res chain seq x y z
N MET A 1 2.41 9.30 7.13
CA MET A 1 1.05 8.79 6.92
C MET A 1 0.52 8.92 5.53
N ALA A 2 1.16 9.70 4.71
CA ALA A 2 0.72 9.82 3.32
C ALA A 2 0.78 8.48 2.60
N LYS A 3 1.78 7.66 2.88
CA LYS A 3 1.89 6.38 2.23
C LYS A 3 0.76 5.45 2.66
N LEU A 4 0.41 5.48 3.92
CA LEU A 4 -0.64 4.64 4.41
C LEU A 4 -1.96 5.05 3.81
N LYS A 5 -2.21 6.35 3.69
CA LYS A 5 -3.42 6.82 3.08
C LYS A 5 -3.49 6.43 1.63
N ALA A 6 -2.37 6.43 0.95
CA ALA A 6 -2.35 6.11 -0.47
C ALA A 6 -2.77 4.67 -0.74
N ILE A 7 -2.54 3.76 0.19
CA ILE A 7 -2.94 2.39 -0.05
C ILE A 7 -4.32 2.09 0.50
N CYS A 8 -4.99 3.05 1.13
CA CYS A 8 -6.31 2.83 1.65
C CYS A 8 -7.36 3.05 0.57
N ASP A 9 -7.31 2.26 -0.47
CA ASP A 9 -8.25 2.36 -1.56
C ASP A 9 -8.21 1.04 -2.32
N GLU A 10 -9.34 0.44 -2.54
CA GLU A 10 -9.39 -0.86 -3.17
C GLU A 10 -8.74 -0.87 -4.54
N SER A 11 -9.00 0.14 -5.34
CA SER A 11 -8.42 0.19 -6.68
C SER A 11 -6.90 0.30 -6.63
N ARG A 12 -6.40 1.09 -5.70
CA ARG A 12 -4.96 1.24 -5.58
C ARG A 12 -4.30 -0.04 -5.08
N ILE A 13 -4.97 -0.78 -4.20
CA ILE A 13 -4.45 -2.05 -3.77
C ILE A 13 -4.41 -3.02 -4.94
N ARG A 14 -5.42 -2.98 -5.80
CA ARG A 14 -5.42 -3.85 -6.97
C ARG A 14 -4.27 -3.51 -7.92
N ILE A 15 -3.99 -2.23 -8.07
CA ILE A 15 -2.86 -1.79 -8.89
C ILE A 15 -1.56 -2.35 -8.30
N LEU A 16 -1.40 -2.24 -6.99
CA LEU A 16 -0.18 -2.74 -6.36
C LEU A 16 -0.05 -4.25 -6.50
N LYS A 17 -1.16 -4.96 -6.45
CA LYS A 17 -1.10 -6.40 -6.63
C LYS A 17 -0.63 -6.77 -8.03
N LEU A 18 -1.05 -6.01 -9.02
CA LEU A 18 -0.60 -6.27 -10.37
C LEU A 18 0.89 -5.95 -10.52
N LEU A 19 1.31 -4.85 -9.92
CA LEU A 19 2.71 -4.45 -10.01
C LEU A 19 3.64 -5.39 -9.24
N ALA A 20 3.10 -6.10 -8.27
CA ALA A 20 3.91 -7.07 -7.55
C ALA A 20 4.36 -8.19 -8.46
N GLN A 21 3.70 -8.39 -9.58
CA GLN A 21 4.08 -9.45 -10.50
C GLN A 21 5.05 -8.98 -11.55
N ARG A 22 4.93 -7.76 -11.99
CA ARG A 22 5.82 -7.25 -13.03
C ARG A 22 5.60 -5.77 -13.27
N GLU A 23 6.54 -5.16 -13.95
CA GLU A 23 6.44 -3.79 -14.35
C GLU A 23 5.35 -3.67 -15.38
N LEU A 24 4.57 -2.61 -15.33
CA LEU A 24 3.43 -2.43 -16.24
C LEU A 24 3.32 -0.99 -16.69
N CYS A 25 2.69 -0.76 -17.84
CA CYS A 25 2.42 0.59 -18.28
C CYS A 25 0.95 0.89 -18.02
N ALA A 26 0.57 2.15 -18.18
CA ALA A 26 -0.78 2.57 -17.82
C ALA A 26 -1.86 1.79 -18.55
N CYS A 27 -1.62 1.44 -19.81
CA CYS A 27 -2.65 0.74 -20.55
C CYS A 27 -2.91 -0.66 -20.01
N ASP A 28 -1.90 -1.25 -19.38
CA ASP A 28 -2.10 -2.56 -18.79
C ASP A 28 -3.09 -2.48 -17.63
N PHE A 29 -3.06 -1.38 -16.88
CA PHE A 29 -3.98 -1.23 -15.78
C PHE A 29 -5.40 -1.02 -16.29
N ILE A 30 -5.54 -0.25 -17.33
CA ILE A 30 -6.86 0.01 -17.89
C ILE A 30 -7.48 -1.30 -18.36
N GLU A 31 -6.71 -2.13 -19.01
CA GLU A 31 -7.23 -3.39 -19.46
C GLU A 31 -7.55 -4.36 -18.35
N ASN A 32 -6.81 -4.36 -17.30
CA ASN A 32 -6.99 -5.34 -16.24
C ASN A 32 -7.90 -4.92 -15.10
N LEU A 33 -8.18 -3.65 -14.96
CA LEU A 33 -8.95 -3.19 -13.82
C LEU A 33 -10.35 -2.72 -14.15
N ASP A 34 -10.69 -2.66 -15.41
CA ASP A 34 -12.02 -2.20 -15.83
C ASP A 34 -12.31 -0.83 -15.26
N LEU A 35 -11.36 0.06 -15.31
CA LEU A 35 -11.53 1.43 -14.86
C LEU A 35 -11.23 2.35 -16.02
N SER A 36 -11.77 3.57 -15.98
CA SER A 36 -11.53 4.52 -17.05
C SER A 36 -10.11 5.03 -16.97
N GLN A 37 -9.61 5.55 -18.08
CA GLN A 37 -8.26 6.08 -18.12
C GLN A 37 -8.04 7.20 -17.12
N PRO A 38 -8.93 8.19 -16.97
CA PRO A 38 -8.69 9.22 -15.98
C PRO A 38 -8.64 8.67 -14.55
N THR A 39 -9.44 7.66 -14.27
CA THR A 39 -9.45 7.07 -12.94
C THR A 39 -8.14 6.36 -12.66
N VAL A 40 -7.65 5.60 -13.64
CA VAL A 40 -6.37 4.91 -13.49
C VAL A 40 -5.25 5.93 -13.33
N SER A 41 -5.28 7.00 -14.14
CA SER A 41 -4.24 8.02 -14.06
C SER A 41 -4.23 8.68 -12.70
N HIS A 42 -5.39 8.93 -12.14
CA HIS A 42 -5.46 9.54 -10.82
C HIS A 42 -4.85 8.64 -9.76
N HIS A 43 -5.19 7.35 -9.78
CA HIS A 43 -4.67 6.44 -8.78
C HIS A 43 -3.16 6.26 -8.93
N LEU A 44 -2.67 6.20 -10.17
CA LEU A 44 -1.24 6.08 -10.37
C LEU A 44 -0.51 7.33 -9.87
N LYS A 45 -1.11 8.50 -10.09
CA LYS A 45 -0.46 9.72 -9.63
C LYS A 45 -0.39 9.76 -8.11
N VAL A 46 -1.44 9.34 -7.43
CA VAL A 46 -1.43 9.32 -5.98
C VAL A 46 -0.32 8.39 -5.48
N LEU A 47 -0.16 7.24 -6.11
CA LEU A 47 0.86 6.29 -5.69
C LEU A 47 2.27 6.80 -5.99
N VAL A 48 2.45 7.46 -7.12
CA VAL A 48 3.75 8.03 -7.45
C VAL A 48 4.09 9.16 -6.49
N ASP A 49 3.12 10.03 -6.22
CA ASP A 49 3.36 11.17 -5.35
C ASP A 49 3.69 10.72 -3.90
N SER A 50 3.24 9.56 -3.50
CA SER A 50 3.54 9.06 -2.18
C SER A 50 4.81 8.21 -2.19
N ASN A 51 5.48 8.10 -3.34
CA ASN A 51 6.71 7.35 -3.52
C ASN A 51 6.56 5.84 -3.35
N LEU A 52 5.35 5.33 -3.44
CA LEU A 52 5.15 3.89 -3.33
C LEU A 52 5.44 3.17 -4.63
N ILE A 53 5.30 3.87 -5.76
CA ILE A 53 5.66 3.30 -7.03
C ILE A 53 6.51 4.31 -7.78
N ILE A 54 7.27 3.83 -8.74
CA ILE A 54 8.16 4.64 -9.54
C ILE A 54 7.70 4.60 -10.96
N CYS A 55 7.66 5.77 -11.60
CA CYS A 55 7.30 5.86 -13.01
C CYS A 55 8.56 6.14 -13.79
N GLU A 56 8.86 5.28 -14.74
CA GLU A 56 10.03 5.45 -15.55
C GLU A 56 9.63 5.62 -17.00
N LYS A 57 10.05 6.69 -17.64
CA LYS A 57 9.72 6.92 -19.02
C LYS A 57 10.71 6.24 -19.92
N ARG A 58 10.21 5.48 -20.89
CA ARG A 58 11.05 4.84 -21.88
C ARG A 58 10.45 5.17 -23.23
N GLY A 59 11.01 6.15 -23.91
CA GLY A 59 10.46 6.64 -25.16
C GLY A 59 9.15 7.33 -24.88
N LYS A 60 8.10 6.90 -25.53
CA LYS A 60 6.80 7.51 -25.28
C LYS A 60 5.99 6.69 -24.30
N TRP A 61 6.57 5.64 -23.72
CA TRP A 61 5.84 4.83 -22.78
C TRP A 61 6.28 5.14 -21.36
N CYS A 62 5.39 5.00 -20.42
CA CYS A 62 5.70 5.20 -19.03
C CYS A 62 5.45 3.89 -18.31
N PHE A 63 6.47 3.34 -17.70
CA PHE A 63 6.36 2.08 -16.99
C PHE A 63 6.39 2.31 -15.51
N TYR A 64 5.57 1.58 -14.79
CA TYR A 64 5.46 1.73 -13.35
C TYR A 64 5.98 0.47 -12.65
N ARG A 65 6.63 0.66 -11.53
CA ARG A 65 7.08 -0.47 -10.74
C ARG A 65 7.04 -0.11 -9.28
N ILE A 66 7.03 -1.10 -8.42
CA ILE A 66 6.96 -0.86 -7.00
C ILE A 66 8.28 -0.35 -6.46
N ASN A 67 8.20 0.61 -5.57
CA ASN A 67 9.39 1.11 -4.88
C ASN A 67 9.50 0.33 -3.58
N TYR A 68 10.21 -0.78 -3.63
CA TYR A 68 10.24 -1.70 -2.50
C TYR A 68 10.86 -1.09 -1.24
N SER A 69 11.82 -0.20 -1.39
CA SER A 69 12.42 0.39 -0.21
C SER A 69 11.42 1.25 0.56
N GLU A 70 10.52 1.92 -0.16
CA GLU A 70 9.50 2.73 0.52
C GLU A 70 8.46 1.83 1.16
N PHE A 71 8.18 0.68 0.58
CA PHE A 71 7.25 -0.24 1.20
C PHE A 71 7.85 -0.84 2.46
N GLN A 72 9.15 -1.04 2.50
CA GLN A 72 9.78 -1.54 3.70
C GLN A 72 9.70 -0.52 4.82
N GLU A 73 9.81 0.75 4.48
CA GLU A 73 9.65 1.79 5.47
C GLU A 73 8.23 1.79 5.99
N LEU A 74 7.25 1.61 5.12
CA LEU A 74 5.87 1.58 5.52
C LEU A 74 5.59 0.40 6.43
N ILE A 75 6.14 -0.76 6.12
CA ILE A 75 5.97 -1.93 6.94
C ILE A 75 6.55 -1.67 8.32
N ARG A 76 7.68 -1.01 8.39
CA ARG A 76 8.31 -0.70 9.65
C ARG A 76 7.41 0.22 10.47
N GLU A 77 6.81 1.21 9.84
CA GLU A 77 5.91 2.10 10.53
C GLU A 77 4.68 1.38 11.03
N ILE A 78 4.15 0.45 10.25
CA ILE A 78 2.99 -0.31 10.66
C ILE A 78 3.35 -1.20 11.84
N ASN A 79 4.52 -1.78 11.85
CA ASN A 79 4.94 -2.61 12.95
C ASN A 79 5.04 -1.80 14.25
N ILE A 80 5.50 -0.59 14.15
CA ILE A 80 5.58 0.27 15.31
C ILE A 80 4.17 0.61 15.78
N LEU A 81 3.26 0.89 14.88
CA LEU A 81 1.91 1.21 15.26
C LEU A 81 1.21 0.05 15.91
N THR A 82 1.42 -1.15 15.43
CA THR A 82 0.70 -2.29 15.96
C THR A 82 1.29 -2.79 17.27
N GLY A 83 2.33 -2.15 17.72
CA GLY A 83 2.86 -2.56 18.99
C GLY A 83 3.53 -3.89 19.04
N THR A 84 4.31 -4.18 18.06
CA THR A 84 4.98 -5.41 18.06
C THR A 84 5.84 -5.55 19.27
N ARG A 85 6.21 -4.44 19.93
CA ARG A 85 6.91 -4.53 21.04
C ARG A 85 6.10 -4.21 22.13
N ALA A 86 5.56 -4.86 22.87
CA ALA A 86 4.68 -4.56 23.93
C ALA A 86 5.32 -4.39 25.25
N GLU A 87 6.54 -4.30 25.32
CA GLU A 87 7.17 -4.14 26.57
C GLU A 87 6.71 -2.94 27.32
N ASN A 88 6.38 -1.92 26.65
CA ASN A 88 5.98 -0.72 27.33
C ASN A 88 4.50 -0.58 27.52
N VAL A 89 3.76 -1.57 27.16
CA VAL A 89 2.33 -1.48 27.27
C VAL A 89 1.86 -2.34 28.43
N LYS A 90 1.02 -1.77 29.29
CA LYS A 90 0.51 -2.51 30.36
C LYS A 90 -0.58 -3.35 29.86
N LEU A 91 -0.50 -4.62 29.87
CA LEU A 91 -1.53 -5.48 29.38
C LEU A 91 -2.61 -5.66 30.40
N CYS A 92 -3.81 -5.74 29.98
CA CYS A 92 -4.91 -5.91 30.88
C CYS A 92 -5.25 -7.38 30.94
N SER A 93 -4.31 -8.19 31.11
CA SER A 93 -4.52 -9.57 31.06
C SER A 93 -5.58 -10.06 32.00
N LYS A 94 -5.66 -9.58 33.18
CA LYS A 94 -6.66 -9.98 34.03
C LYS A 94 -7.98 -9.66 33.49
N ASP A 95 -8.22 -8.54 33.00
CA ASP A 95 -9.52 -8.17 32.50
C ASP A 95 -9.82 -8.90 31.24
N CYS A 96 -8.88 -9.26 30.47
CA CYS A 96 -9.15 -9.89 29.24
C CYS A 96 -9.32 -11.33 29.34
N GLU A 97 -8.95 -11.92 30.42
CA GLU A 97 -9.08 -13.24 30.54
C GLU A 97 -10.38 -13.72 30.24
N GLY A 98 -11.38 -13.24 30.61
CA GLY A 98 -12.61 -13.69 30.29
C GLY A 98 -13.05 -13.44 28.97
N ARG A 99 -12.60 -12.51 28.37
CA ARG A 99 -13.08 -12.17 27.19
C ARG A 99 -12.53 -12.71 26.16
N ARG A 100 -12.17 -13.05 25.69
CA ARG A 100 -11.60 -13.53 24.79
C ARG A 100 -11.37 -13.05 23.86
N ASN A 101 -10.95 -12.92 23.40
CA ASN A 101 -10.62 -12.71 22.41
C ASN A 101 -10.10 -11.65 21.98
N ASN A 102 -10.11 -11.09 21.54
CA ASN A 102 -9.54 -10.05 21.04
C ASN A 102 -9.92 -8.87 21.60
N GLU A 103 -10.65 -8.75 22.36
CA GLU A 103 -10.99 -7.62 22.89
C GLU A 103 -10.05 -7.02 23.74
N CYS A 104 -9.21 -7.52 24.25
CA CYS A 104 -8.27 -6.86 25.09
C CYS A 104 -7.14 -6.42 24.37
#